data_d34e87667311a424fd9df38fea7964ad
#
_entry.id   d34e87667311a424fd9df38fea7964ad
#
_cell.length_a   1.000
_cell.length_b   1.000
_cell.length_c   1.000
_cell.angle_alpha   90.00
_cell.angle_beta   90.00
_cell.angle_gamma   90.00
#
_symmetry.space_group_name_H-M   'P 1'
#
loop_
_entity.id
_entity.type
_entity.pdbx_description
1 polymer ?
#
loop_
_entity_poly.entity_id
_entity_poly.type
_entity_poly.pdbx_seq_one_letter_code
_entity_poly.pdbx_strand_id
1 'polypeptide(L)'
;PRLFEVLYDRIRIQIKNSGKLLEFVFNRTVKLGKKNLFNELNFIEKIEHNTYCSLIRKRISKRLGGRLSAFISGGSALNPDIGYFFLSLGVQIIQGYGQTEASPLISANPPIKVKIETVGPPIKGVEVKLSDDGELLVKGDGVMKGYWKQEKETSETIIDGWLHTGDLADIDKDGYISIKDRKKEIIVNSGGDNIAPVRPEASLTFQDIILQAMVSGDRRPYLVALIVTEPEMVKDMSEEDIEKEVSLAVKKANENLSQIEKIRQYIIINEPFSTDNGMLTPTMKLRRHMINENYGAQLDNLYKKNN
;
A
#
# COMPACT_ATOMS: atom_id res chain seq x y z
N PRO A 1 -3.61 6.89 -0.85
CA PRO A 1 -4.22 5.76 -0.07
C PRO A 1 -4.64 6.16 1.33
N ARG A 2 -3.89 7.04 2.06
CA ARG A 2 -4.17 7.42 3.45
C ARG A 2 -5.63 7.85 3.72
N LEU A 3 -6.29 8.52 2.78
CA LEU A 3 -7.72 8.83 2.90
C LEU A 3 -8.57 7.57 3.04
N PHE A 4 -8.23 6.51 2.32
CA PHE A 4 -8.98 5.25 2.35
C PHE A 4 -8.76 4.50 3.65
N GLU A 5 -7.55 4.54 4.21
CA GLU A 5 -7.22 3.99 5.52
C GLU A 5 -8.06 4.67 6.60
N VAL A 6 -8.04 6.01 6.65
CA VAL A 6 -8.85 6.80 7.60
C VAL A 6 -10.36 6.54 7.44
N LEU A 7 -10.86 6.43 6.20
CA LEU A 7 -12.27 6.13 5.97
C LEU A 7 -12.63 4.70 6.40
N TYR A 8 -11.75 3.73 6.14
CA TYR A 8 -11.89 2.35 6.56
C TYR A 8 -12.02 2.26 8.08
N ASP A 9 -11.09 2.88 8.82
CA ASP A 9 -11.09 2.87 10.29
C ASP A 9 -12.31 3.56 10.87
N ARG A 10 -12.65 4.75 10.37
CA ARG A 10 -13.86 5.46 10.79
C ARG A 10 -15.13 4.64 10.57
N ILE A 11 -15.26 3.96 9.44
CA ILE A 11 -16.42 3.11 9.16
C ILE A 11 -16.44 1.96 10.16
N ARG A 12 -15.31 1.29 10.41
CA ARG A 12 -15.22 0.16 11.37
C ARG A 12 -15.58 0.58 12.79
N ILE A 13 -15.01 1.69 13.27
CA ILE A 13 -15.31 2.22 14.61
C ILE A 13 -16.81 2.56 14.74
N GLN A 14 -17.39 3.24 13.75
CA GLN A 14 -18.80 3.57 13.77
C GLN A 14 -19.70 2.34 13.79
N ILE A 15 -19.37 1.32 13.02
CA ILE A 15 -20.13 0.07 12.97
C ILE A 15 -20.04 -0.67 14.30
N LYS A 16 -18.86 -0.77 14.92
CA LYS A 16 -18.65 -1.37 16.24
C LYS A 16 -19.53 -0.68 17.30
N ASN A 17 -19.69 0.64 17.22
CA ASN A 17 -20.49 1.45 18.14
C ASN A 17 -22.00 1.48 17.79
N SER A 18 -22.43 0.87 16.69
CA SER A 18 -23.82 0.96 16.20
C SER A 18 -24.73 -0.18 16.68
N GLY A 19 -24.23 -1.04 17.58
CA GLY A 19 -24.97 -2.17 18.15
C GLY A 19 -24.75 -3.50 17.38
N LYS A 20 -24.82 -4.59 18.12
CA LYS A 20 -24.45 -5.96 17.67
C LYS A 20 -25.14 -6.42 16.38
N LEU A 21 -26.41 -6.07 16.19
CA LEU A 21 -27.16 -6.50 14.99
C LEU A 21 -26.64 -5.80 13.73
N LEU A 22 -26.39 -4.48 13.79
CA LEU A 22 -25.88 -3.74 12.63
C LEU A 22 -24.45 -4.16 12.32
N GLU A 23 -23.64 -4.38 13.34
CA GLU A 23 -22.29 -4.92 13.19
C GLU A 23 -22.29 -6.30 12.52
N PHE A 24 -23.16 -7.21 12.93
CA PHE A 24 -23.32 -8.53 12.31
C PHE A 24 -23.69 -8.40 10.81
N VAL A 25 -24.74 -7.62 10.49
CA VAL A 25 -25.20 -7.42 9.12
C VAL A 25 -24.10 -6.78 8.27
N PHE A 26 -23.38 -5.82 8.79
CA PHE A 26 -22.28 -5.15 8.09
C PHE A 26 -21.13 -6.12 7.80
N ASN A 27 -20.64 -6.85 8.81
CA ASN A 27 -19.56 -7.82 8.65
C ASN A 27 -19.94 -8.94 7.68
N ARG A 28 -21.21 -9.38 7.73
CA ARG A 28 -21.74 -10.36 6.79
C ARG A 28 -21.79 -9.82 5.37
N THR A 29 -22.18 -8.52 5.19
CA THR A 29 -22.17 -7.82 3.88
C THR A 29 -20.77 -7.77 3.30
N VAL A 30 -19.77 -7.40 4.09
CA VAL A 30 -18.36 -7.36 3.64
C VAL A 30 -17.89 -8.75 3.22
N LYS A 31 -18.16 -9.78 4.03
CA LYS A 31 -17.79 -11.17 3.72
C LYS A 31 -18.41 -11.67 2.43
N LEU A 32 -19.71 -11.47 2.26
CA LEU A 32 -20.44 -11.88 1.05
C LEU A 32 -20.01 -11.04 -0.16
N GLY A 33 -19.78 -9.74 0.02
CA GLY A 33 -19.27 -8.87 -1.02
C GLY A 33 -17.89 -9.33 -1.53
N LYS A 34 -16.98 -9.70 -0.61
CA LYS A 34 -15.67 -10.25 -0.96
C LYS A 34 -15.81 -11.56 -1.77
N LYS A 35 -16.65 -12.50 -1.33
CA LYS A 35 -16.95 -13.73 -2.08
C LYS A 35 -17.55 -13.44 -3.46
N ASN A 36 -18.44 -12.43 -3.56
CA ASN A 36 -19.03 -12.04 -4.85
C ASN A 36 -17.99 -11.56 -5.86
N LEU A 37 -16.97 -10.83 -5.41
CA LEU A 37 -15.88 -10.35 -6.27
C LEU A 37 -15.11 -11.51 -6.93
N PHE A 38 -15.02 -12.65 -6.23
CA PHE A 38 -14.35 -13.87 -6.72
C PHE A 38 -15.31 -14.90 -7.34
N ASN A 39 -16.61 -14.58 -7.50
CA ASN A 39 -17.65 -15.50 -7.99
C ASN A 39 -17.84 -16.77 -7.14
N GLU A 40 -17.61 -16.69 -5.83
CA GLU A 40 -17.66 -17.81 -4.88
C GLU A 40 -18.99 -17.92 -4.13
N LEU A 41 -20.00 -17.12 -4.48
CA LEU A 41 -21.31 -17.16 -3.83
C LEU A 41 -22.16 -18.34 -4.32
N ASN A 42 -22.71 -19.11 -3.37
CA ASN A 42 -23.78 -20.06 -3.65
C ASN A 42 -25.13 -19.33 -3.83
N PHE A 43 -26.19 -20.08 -4.22
CA PHE A 43 -27.50 -19.49 -4.51
C PHE A 43 -28.12 -18.74 -3.32
N ILE A 44 -28.03 -19.31 -2.12
CA ILE A 44 -28.57 -18.70 -0.88
C ILE A 44 -27.77 -17.44 -0.53
N GLU A 45 -26.43 -17.52 -0.60
CA GLU A 45 -25.55 -16.38 -0.37
C GLU A 45 -25.77 -15.23 -1.37
N LYS A 46 -26.17 -15.52 -2.62
CA LYS A 46 -26.53 -14.47 -3.60
C LYS A 46 -27.76 -13.69 -3.17
N ILE A 47 -28.81 -14.37 -2.68
CA ILE A 47 -30.02 -13.71 -2.19
C ILE A 47 -29.70 -12.86 -0.95
N GLU A 48 -28.96 -13.42 -0.01
CA GLU A 48 -28.51 -12.72 1.20
C GLU A 48 -27.66 -11.49 0.87
N HIS A 49 -26.68 -11.64 -0.03
CA HIS A 49 -25.82 -10.57 -0.51
C HIS A 49 -26.65 -9.42 -1.12
N ASN A 50 -27.59 -9.71 -2.01
CA ASN A 50 -28.41 -8.69 -2.65
C ASN A 50 -29.22 -7.88 -1.64
N THR A 51 -29.78 -8.57 -0.63
CA THR A 51 -30.58 -7.94 0.42
C THR A 51 -29.72 -7.03 1.31
N TYR A 52 -28.63 -7.54 1.86
CA TYR A 52 -27.78 -6.79 2.76
C TYR A 52 -27.01 -5.68 2.05
N CYS A 53 -26.49 -5.95 0.87
CA CYS A 53 -25.82 -4.93 0.07
C CYS A 53 -26.74 -3.76 -0.27
N SER A 54 -28.01 -4.00 -0.62
CA SER A 54 -28.94 -2.91 -0.92
C SER A 54 -29.13 -1.97 0.26
N LEU A 55 -29.25 -2.51 1.49
CA LEU A 55 -29.41 -1.74 2.71
C LEU A 55 -28.15 -0.94 3.08
N ILE A 56 -27.00 -1.61 3.06
CA ILE A 56 -25.72 -1.01 3.49
C ILE A 56 -25.23 0.00 2.44
N ARG A 57 -25.29 -0.34 1.13
CA ARG A 57 -24.88 0.56 0.05
C ARG A 57 -25.63 1.88 0.05
N LYS A 58 -26.95 1.86 0.26
CA LYS A 58 -27.75 3.09 0.33
C LYS A 58 -27.29 4.00 1.47
N ARG A 59 -26.97 3.44 2.65
CA ARG A 59 -26.47 4.20 3.78
C ARG A 59 -25.08 4.79 3.52
N ILE A 60 -24.16 3.98 2.97
CA ILE A 60 -22.81 4.42 2.64
C ILE A 60 -22.86 5.49 1.54
N SER A 61 -23.58 5.24 0.44
CA SER A 61 -23.75 6.22 -0.65
C SER A 61 -24.27 7.57 -0.13
N LYS A 62 -25.29 7.56 0.73
CA LYS A 62 -25.84 8.80 1.32
C LYS A 62 -24.78 9.54 2.16
N ARG A 63 -23.95 8.83 2.93
CA ARG A 63 -22.87 9.44 3.71
C ARG A 63 -21.75 10.00 2.85
N LEU A 64 -21.53 9.43 1.67
CA LEU A 64 -20.57 9.90 0.67
C LEU A 64 -21.19 10.92 -0.31
N GLY A 65 -22.31 11.56 0.08
CA GLY A 65 -22.96 12.60 -0.70
C GLY A 65 -23.92 12.13 -1.78
N GLY A 66 -24.14 10.82 -1.94
CA GLY A 66 -25.15 10.22 -2.84
C GLY A 66 -24.82 10.24 -4.34
N ARG A 67 -23.75 10.93 -4.75
CA ARG A 67 -23.35 11.11 -6.17
C ARG A 67 -21.98 10.53 -6.50
N LEU A 68 -21.32 9.92 -5.53
CA LEU A 68 -20.00 9.34 -5.73
C LEU A 68 -20.10 8.14 -6.70
N SER A 69 -19.42 8.22 -7.83
CA SER A 69 -19.31 7.12 -8.82
C SER A 69 -18.15 6.20 -8.52
N ALA A 70 -16.98 6.78 -8.25
CA ALA A 70 -15.77 6.05 -7.89
C ALA A 70 -14.80 6.96 -7.13
N PHE A 71 -13.95 6.36 -6.31
CA PHE A 71 -12.72 6.98 -5.84
C PHE A 71 -11.58 6.63 -6.80
N ILE A 72 -10.64 7.56 -6.97
CA ILE A 72 -9.40 7.32 -7.69
C ILE A 72 -8.27 7.30 -6.67
N SER A 73 -7.49 6.23 -6.66
CA SER A 73 -6.29 6.07 -5.84
C SER A 73 -5.06 6.08 -6.73
N GLY A 74 -4.07 6.90 -6.38
CA GLY A 74 -2.80 6.98 -7.09
C GLY A 74 -1.71 7.56 -6.19
N GLY A 75 -0.47 7.55 -6.69
CA GLY A 75 0.70 8.09 -6.00
C GLY A 75 1.38 7.16 -4.99
N SER A 76 0.70 6.14 -4.49
CA SER A 76 1.28 5.02 -3.72
C SER A 76 0.36 3.80 -3.79
N ALA A 77 0.87 2.63 -3.43
CA ALA A 77 0.10 1.39 -3.40
C ALA A 77 -1.07 1.49 -2.40
N LEU A 78 -2.25 1.02 -2.81
CA LEU A 78 -3.38 0.83 -1.93
C LEU A 78 -3.29 -0.56 -1.30
N ASN A 79 -3.51 -0.63 0.01
CA ASN A 79 -3.63 -1.94 0.66
C ASN A 79 -4.80 -2.72 0.04
N PRO A 80 -4.55 -3.93 -0.50
CA PRO A 80 -5.59 -4.72 -1.17
C PRO A 80 -6.81 -5.01 -0.30
N ASP A 81 -6.64 -5.25 1.00
CA ASP A 81 -7.75 -5.52 1.91
C ASP A 81 -8.69 -4.33 2.05
N ILE A 82 -8.14 -3.10 2.06
CA ILE A 82 -8.92 -1.87 2.05
C ILE A 82 -9.66 -1.73 0.70
N GLY A 83 -8.98 -2.01 -0.39
CA GLY A 83 -9.59 -2.00 -1.73
C GLY A 83 -10.77 -2.98 -1.83
N TYR A 84 -10.56 -4.23 -1.44
CA TYR A 84 -11.61 -5.25 -1.40
C TYR A 84 -12.75 -4.90 -0.44
N PHE A 85 -12.44 -4.28 0.71
CA PHE A 85 -13.46 -3.80 1.64
C PHE A 85 -14.41 -2.81 0.98
N PHE A 86 -13.91 -1.77 0.34
CA PHE A 86 -14.75 -0.78 -0.34
C PHE A 86 -15.52 -1.36 -1.51
N LEU A 87 -14.89 -2.19 -2.35
CA LEU A 87 -15.56 -2.89 -3.44
C LEU A 87 -16.68 -3.80 -2.94
N SER A 88 -16.47 -4.51 -1.82
CA SER A 88 -17.49 -5.38 -1.21
C SER A 88 -18.72 -4.60 -0.75
N LEU A 89 -18.53 -3.34 -0.36
CA LEU A 89 -19.60 -2.41 0.00
C LEU A 89 -20.22 -1.68 -1.19
N GLY A 90 -19.74 -1.96 -2.41
CA GLY A 90 -20.23 -1.36 -3.66
C GLY A 90 -19.70 0.06 -3.91
N VAL A 91 -18.65 0.45 -3.22
CA VAL A 91 -17.91 1.68 -3.48
C VAL A 91 -16.75 1.35 -4.40
N GLN A 92 -16.77 1.89 -5.61
CA GLN A 92 -15.70 1.67 -6.57
C GLN A 92 -14.43 2.42 -6.15
N ILE A 93 -13.29 1.71 -6.16
CA ILE A 93 -11.95 2.29 -6.10
C ILE A 93 -11.20 1.91 -7.36
N ILE A 94 -10.74 2.90 -8.08
CA ILE A 94 -9.94 2.76 -9.30
C ILE A 94 -8.52 3.16 -8.95
N GLN A 95 -7.59 2.23 -9.05
CA GLN A 95 -6.17 2.56 -8.92
C GLN A 95 -5.62 2.97 -10.28
N GLY A 96 -4.77 4.00 -10.27
CA GLY A 96 -3.97 4.43 -11.39
C GLY A 96 -2.52 4.60 -10.97
N TYR A 97 -1.63 4.46 -11.94
CA TYR A 97 -0.20 4.63 -11.79
C TYR A 97 0.32 5.65 -12.78
N GLY A 98 1.30 6.39 -12.33
CA GLY A 98 2.04 7.31 -13.16
C GLY A 98 3.00 8.18 -12.36
N GLN A 99 3.71 9.02 -13.09
CA GLN A 99 4.72 9.93 -12.56
C GLN A 99 4.74 11.21 -13.37
N THR A 100 5.33 12.25 -12.80
CA THR A 100 5.40 13.58 -13.43
C THR A 100 6.03 13.52 -14.82
N GLU A 101 7.02 12.69 -14.98
CA GLU A 101 7.76 12.43 -16.22
C GLU A 101 6.90 11.83 -17.34
N ALA A 102 5.68 11.37 -17.03
CA ALA A 102 4.72 10.80 -17.99
C ALA A 102 3.37 11.54 -18.02
N SER A 103 3.26 12.77 -17.51
CA SER A 103 2.18 13.78 -17.61
C SER A 103 0.75 13.41 -17.18
N PRO A 104 0.48 12.97 -15.99
CA PRO A 104 1.21 12.07 -15.09
C PRO A 104 0.76 10.61 -15.22
N LEU A 105 -0.30 10.28 -15.98
CA LEU A 105 -0.97 8.98 -15.97
C LEU A 105 -0.40 8.02 -17.01
N ILE A 106 0.04 6.85 -16.56
CA ILE A 106 0.55 5.76 -17.39
C ILE A 106 -0.52 4.66 -17.53
N SER A 107 -1.12 4.25 -16.42
CA SER A 107 -2.13 3.19 -16.40
C SER A 107 -3.25 3.47 -15.41
N ALA A 108 -4.41 2.87 -15.65
CA ALA A 108 -5.54 2.93 -14.72
C ALA A 108 -6.41 1.66 -14.82
N ASN A 109 -6.95 1.21 -13.70
CA ASN A 109 -7.95 0.16 -13.70
C ASN A 109 -9.23 0.63 -14.39
N PRO A 110 -9.78 -0.16 -15.33
CA PRO A 110 -11.06 0.16 -15.94
C PRO A 110 -12.19 -0.08 -14.93
N PRO A 111 -13.23 0.79 -14.89
CA PRO A 111 -14.31 0.69 -13.90
C PRO A 111 -15.08 -0.65 -13.91
N ILE A 112 -15.14 -1.31 -15.07
CA ILE A 112 -15.93 -2.56 -15.24
C ILE A 112 -15.13 -3.80 -14.81
N LYS A 113 -13.79 -3.77 -14.91
CA LYS A 113 -12.91 -4.92 -14.63
C LYS A 113 -11.75 -4.47 -13.73
N VAL A 114 -12.05 -4.07 -12.50
CA VAL A 114 -11.05 -3.67 -11.52
C VAL A 114 -10.33 -4.90 -10.99
N LYS A 115 -8.99 -4.91 -11.08
CA LYS A 115 -8.11 -5.86 -10.39
C LYS A 115 -7.37 -5.07 -9.29
N ILE A 116 -7.81 -5.23 -8.04
CA ILE A 116 -7.35 -4.40 -6.90
C ILE A 116 -5.83 -4.47 -6.64
N GLU A 117 -5.21 -5.58 -6.97
CA GLU A 117 -3.76 -5.77 -6.77
C GLU A 117 -2.92 -5.18 -7.91
N THR A 118 -3.57 -4.48 -8.86
CA THR A 118 -2.93 -3.89 -10.03
C THR A 118 -3.27 -2.41 -10.16
N VAL A 119 -2.50 -1.71 -10.95
CA VAL A 119 -2.75 -0.33 -11.36
C VAL A 119 -3.44 -0.24 -12.72
N GLY A 120 -3.95 -1.36 -13.24
CA GLY A 120 -4.64 -1.45 -14.52
C GLY A 120 -3.73 -1.57 -15.74
N PRO A 121 -4.33 -1.70 -16.93
CA PRO A 121 -3.61 -1.67 -18.19
C PRO A 121 -3.15 -0.24 -18.53
N PRO A 122 -2.17 -0.07 -19.46
CA PRO A 122 -1.78 1.26 -19.95
C PRO A 122 -2.97 1.98 -20.57
N ILE A 123 -3.00 3.30 -20.39
CA ILE A 123 -4.03 4.14 -21.03
C ILE A 123 -3.78 4.24 -22.54
N LYS A 124 -4.83 4.65 -23.28
CA LYS A 124 -4.73 4.82 -24.72
C LYS A 124 -3.60 5.78 -25.11
N GLY A 125 -2.73 5.36 -26.02
CA GLY A 125 -1.58 6.15 -26.51
C GLY A 125 -0.33 5.98 -25.66
N VAL A 126 -0.34 5.10 -24.65
CA VAL A 126 0.85 4.73 -23.86
C VAL A 126 1.23 3.30 -24.17
N GLU A 127 2.48 3.09 -24.54
CA GLU A 127 3.11 1.78 -24.69
C GLU A 127 3.94 1.47 -23.45
N VAL A 128 3.94 0.21 -23.04
CA VAL A 128 4.72 -0.27 -21.88
C VAL A 128 5.42 -1.58 -22.21
N LYS A 129 6.58 -1.77 -21.63
CA LYS A 129 7.30 -3.06 -21.61
C LYS A 129 8.12 -3.17 -20.35
N LEU A 130 8.61 -4.37 -20.06
CA LEU A 130 9.58 -4.60 -18.98
C LEU A 130 10.99 -4.68 -19.61
N SER A 131 11.97 -4.12 -18.91
CA SER A 131 13.38 -4.38 -19.16
C SER A 131 13.78 -5.78 -18.65
N ASP A 132 15.00 -6.22 -18.97
CA ASP A 132 15.52 -7.53 -18.55
C ASP A 132 15.57 -7.71 -17.02
N ASP A 133 15.72 -6.60 -16.29
CA ASP A 133 15.74 -6.57 -14.82
C ASP A 133 14.38 -6.25 -14.19
N GLY A 134 13.30 -6.22 -15.01
CA GLY A 134 11.91 -6.06 -14.55
C GLY A 134 11.48 -4.61 -14.33
N GLU A 135 12.26 -3.62 -14.74
CA GLU A 135 11.86 -2.21 -14.70
C GLU A 135 10.77 -1.91 -15.74
N LEU A 136 9.74 -1.17 -15.34
CA LEU A 136 8.69 -0.71 -16.25
C LEU A 136 9.23 0.42 -17.14
N LEU A 137 9.21 0.19 -18.43
CA LEU A 137 9.57 1.18 -19.46
C LEU A 137 8.31 1.70 -20.13
N VAL A 138 8.27 3.02 -20.35
CA VAL A 138 7.07 3.71 -20.87
C VAL A 138 7.41 4.55 -22.08
N LYS A 139 6.56 4.52 -23.11
CA LYS A 139 6.64 5.35 -24.28
C LYS A 139 5.28 5.92 -24.65
N GLY A 140 5.22 7.17 -25.09
CA GLY A 140 4.00 7.83 -25.52
C GLY A 140 4.14 9.34 -25.51
N ASP A 141 3.12 10.03 -26.03
CA ASP A 141 3.12 11.49 -26.14
C ASP A 141 3.14 12.22 -24.79
N GLY A 142 2.74 11.53 -23.72
CA GLY A 142 2.78 12.03 -22.35
C GLY A 142 4.19 12.04 -21.72
N VAL A 143 5.17 11.35 -22.31
CA VAL A 143 6.53 11.33 -21.77
C VAL A 143 7.19 12.70 -21.94
N MET A 144 7.79 13.19 -20.86
CA MET A 144 8.48 14.49 -20.83
C MET A 144 9.59 14.57 -21.91
N LYS A 145 9.94 15.78 -22.31
CA LYS A 145 11.09 16.02 -23.19
C LYS A 145 12.43 15.87 -22.46
N GLY A 146 12.44 16.02 -21.16
CA GLY A 146 13.62 15.93 -20.31
C GLY A 146 13.53 16.82 -19.08
N TYR A 147 14.52 16.71 -18.21
CA TYR A 147 14.70 17.57 -17.04
C TYR A 147 15.32 18.91 -17.43
N TRP A 148 14.80 20.00 -16.87
CA TRP A 148 15.27 21.35 -17.17
C TRP A 148 16.73 21.54 -16.80
N LYS A 149 17.58 21.84 -17.79
CA LYS A 149 19.04 22.03 -17.64
C LYS A 149 19.78 20.85 -17.02
N GLN A 150 19.27 19.62 -17.18
CA GLN A 150 19.86 18.39 -16.67
C GLN A 150 19.93 17.36 -17.82
N GLU A 151 20.85 17.58 -18.76
CA GLU A 151 20.99 16.75 -19.97
C GLU A 151 21.45 15.33 -19.63
N LYS A 152 22.35 15.20 -18.64
CA LYS A 152 22.86 13.91 -18.20
C LYS A 152 21.75 13.07 -17.61
N GLU A 153 21.02 13.59 -16.63
CA GLU A 153 19.89 12.90 -15.98
C GLU A 153 18.80 12.57 -17.00
N THR A 154 18.58 13.45 -17.98
CA THR A 154 17.63 13.20 -19.07
C THR A 154 18.07 12.01 -19.92
N SER A 155 19.35 11.96 -20.34
CA SER A 155 19.86 10.86 -21.16
C SER A 155 19.93 9.51 -20.42
N GLU A 156 20.06 9.53 -19.08
CA GLU A 156 20.00 8.34 -18.25
C GLU A 156 18.55 7.87 -18.01
N THR A 157 17.57 8.78 -18.10
CA THR A 157 16.16 8.48 -17.83
C THR A 157 15.37 8.17 -19.10
N ILE A 158 15.71 8.79 -20.23
CA ILE A 158 15.05 8.55 -21.53
C ILE A 158 16.07 7.94 -22.48
N ILE A 159 15.95 6.63 -22.72
CA ILE A 159 16.87 5.86 -23.56
C ILE A 159 16.08 5.31 -24.74
N ASP A 160 16.51 5.59 -25.96
CA ASP A 160 15.86 5.15 -27.22
C ASP A 160 14.36 5.48 -27.28
N GLY A 161 13.97 6.63 -26.70
CA GLY A 161 12.58 7.10 -26.63
C GLY A 161 11.71 6.38 -25.60
N TRP A 162 12.30 5.56 -24.73
CA TRP A 162 11.65 4.93 -23.60
C TRP A 162 12.02 5.62 -22.29
N LEU A 163 11.02 6.00 -21.53
CA LEU A 163 11.16 6.48 -20.16
C LEU A 163 11.45 5.29 -19.24
N HIS A 164 12.58 5.30 -18.59
CA HIS A 164 12.93 4.40 -17.49
C HIS A 164 12.29 4.91 -16.21
N THR A 165 11.24 4.23 -15.75
CA THR A 165 10.43 4.73 -14.63
C THR A 165 11.12 4.62 -13.28
N GLY A 166 12.10 3.74 -13.16
CA GLY A 166 12.71 3.34 -11.90
C GLY A 166 11.81 2.47 -11.03
N ASP A 167 10.65 2.03 -11.54
CA ASP A 167 9.69 1.20 -10.83
C ASP A 167 9.73 -0.24 -11.38
N LEU A 168 9.86 -1.23 -10.52
CA LEU A 168 9.77 -2.65 -10.90
C LEU A 168 8.31 -3.08 -10.97
N ALA A 169 7.95 -3.85 -11.99
CA ALA A 169 6.59 -4.25 -12.23
C ALA A 169 6.47 -5.67 -12.80
N ASP A 170 5.25 -6.21 -12.76
CA ASP A 170 4.81 -7.34 -13.56
C ASP A 170 3.67 -6.89 -14.49
N ILE A 171 3.54 -7.54 -15.63
CA ILE A 171 2.42 -7.36 -16.56
C ILE A 171 1.77 -8.71 -16.75
N ASP A 172 0.49 -8.82 -16.39
CA ASP A 172 -0.23 -10.07 -16.55
C ASP A 172 -0.69 -10.29 -18.01
N LYS A 173 -1.22 -11.49 -18.29
CA LYS A 173 -1.70 -11.87 -19.63
C LYS A 173 -2.84 -11.00 -20.18
N ASP A 174 -3.54 -10.27 -19.32
CA ASP A 174 -4.60 -9.33 -19.70
C ASP A 174 -4.05 -7.90 -19.89
N GLY A 175 -2.72 -7.68 -19.72
CA GLY A 175 -2.05 -6.40 -19.83
C GLY A 175 -2.14 -5.53 -18.57
N TYR A 176 -2.59 -6.07 -17.43
CA TYR A 176 -2.64 -5.31 -16.17
C TYR A 176 -1.27 -5.25 -15.53
N ILE A 177 -0.91 -4.05 -15.08
CA ILE A 177 0.38 -3.76 -14.47
C ILE A 177 0.25 -3.85 -12.95
N SER A 178 1.18 -4.56 -12.31
CA SER A 178 1.36 -4.61 -10.86
C SER A 178 2.71 -4.00 -10.52
N ILE A 179 2.70 -2.83 -9.88
CA ILE A 179 3.94 -2.20 -9.39
C ILE A 179 4.39 -2.94 -8.14
N LYS A 180 5.65 -3.38 -8.13
CA LYS A 180 6.26 -4.07 -6.99
C LYS A 180 6.87 -3.09 -6.01
N ASP A 181 7.82 -2.30 -6.48
CA ASP A 181 8.50 -1.27 -5.70
C ASP A 181 9.40 -0.41 -6.59
N ARG A 182 10.06 0.58 -5.99
CA ARG A 182 11.12 1.35 -6.61
C ARG A 182 12.41 0.54 -6.67
N LYS A 183 13.05 0.47 -7.84
CA LYS A 183 14.31 -0.24 -8.07
C LYS A 183 15.41 0.16 -7.07
N LYS A 184 15.49 1.47 -6.74
CA LYS A 184 16.43 2.02 -5.77
C LYS A 184 16.08 1.75 -4.30
N GLU A 185 14.86 1.30 -4.01
CA GLU A 185 14.37 1.03 -2.66
C GLU A 185 14.32 -0.46 -2.32
N ILE A 186 14.52 -1.33 -3.32
CA ILE A 186 14.60 -2.78 -3.10
C ILE A 186 15.72 -3.10 -2.12
N ILE A 187 15.39 -3.86 -1.10
CA ILE A 187 16.32 -4.40 -0.14
C ILE A 187 16.85 -5.72 -0.70
N VAL A 188 18.16 -5.81 -0.89
CA VAL A 188 18.83 -7.07 -1.26
C VAL A 188 19.42 -7.67 0.01
N ASN A 189 18.83 -8.74 0.51
CA ASN A 189 19.31 -9.39 1.73
C ASN A 189 20.67 -10.08 1.51
N SER A 190 21.28 -10.59 2.58
CA SER A 190 22.57 -11.31 2.47
C SER A 190 22.50 -12.62 1.69
N GLY A 191 21.30 -13.15 1.46
CA GLY A 191 21.05 -14.33 0.62
C GLY A 191 20.88 -14.00 -0.87
N GLY A 192 20.83 -12.71 -1.23
CA GLY A 192 20.62 -12.27 -2.62
C GLY A 192 19.15 -12.14 -3.01
N ASP A 193 18.20 -12.31 -2.06
CA ASP A 193 16.77 -12.13 -2.35
C ASP A 193 16.42 -10.65 -2.43
N ASN A 194 15.62 -10.30 -3.44
CA ASN A 194 15.05 -8.95 -3.60
C ASN A 194 13.74 -8.83 -2.81
N ILE A 195 13.71 -7.91 -1.88
CA ILE A 195 12.56 -7.67 -1.00
C ILE A 195 12.03 -6.25 -1.22
N ALA A 196 10.78 -6.16 -1.62
CA ALA A 196 10.07 -4.89 -1.75
C ALA A 196 9.63 -4.39 -0.36
N PRO A 197 10.19 -3.30 0.19
CA PRO A 197 9.87 -2.85 1.55
C PRO A 197 8.43 -2.38 1.74
N VAL A 198 7.77 -1.91 0.69
CA VAL A 198 6.38 -1.42 0.74
C VAL A 198 5.41 -2.46 1.28
N ARG A 199 5.59 -3.74 0.94
CA ARG A 199 4.68 -4.81 1.36
C ARG A 199 4.76 -5.11 2.87
N PRO A 200 5.93 -5.37 3.48
CA PRO A 200 6.02 -5.54 4.93
C PRO A 200 5.66 -4.26 5.70
N GLU A 201 5.98 -3.07 5.20
CA GLU A 201 5.58 -1.80 5.82
C GLU A 201 4.05 -1.62 5.82
N ALA A 202 3.39 -1.91 4.70
CA ALA A 202 1.92 -1.89 4.62
C ALA A 202 1.27 -2.92 5.56
N SER A 203 1.88 -4.10 5.74
CA SER A 203 1.39 -5.11 6.66
C SER A 203 1.52 -4.67 8.13
N LEU A 204 2.59 -3.95 8.46
CA LEU A 204 2.77 -3.33 9.79
C LEU A 204 1.75 -2.22 10.03
N THR A 205 1.66 -1.26 9.14
CA THR A 205 0.77 -0.08 9.28
C THR A 205 -0.71 -0.44 9.15
N PHE A 206 -1.04 -1.65 8.74
CA PHE A 206 -2.41 -2.19 8.80
C PHE A 206 -2.84 -2.59 10.23
N GLN A 207 -1.93 -2.63 11.18
CA GLN A 207 -2.22 -2.89 12.59
C GLN A 207 -2.55 -1.59 13.30
N ASP A 208 -3.71 -1.53 13.96
CA ASP A 208 -4.29 -0.29 14.54
C ASP A 208 -3.30 0.49 15.44
N ILE A 209 -2.41 -0.20 16.16
CA ILE A 209 -1.42 0.42 17.05
C ILE A 209 -0.20 1.02 16.32
N ILE A 210 0.00 0.71 15.04
CA ILE A 210 1.17 1.14 14.27
C ILE A 210 0.77 2.27 13.31
N LEU A 211 1.21 3.49 13.60
CA LEU A 211 0.98 4.68 12.76
C LEU A 211 1.89 4.72 11.54
N GLN A 212 3.19 4.45 11.73
CA GLN A 212 4.19 4.48 10.67
C GLN A 212 5.20 3.35 10.89
N ALA A 213 5.75 2.84 9.80
CA ALA A 213 6.80 1.83 9.85
C ALA A 213 7.78 2.04 8.69
N MET A 214 9.06 1.76 8.94
CA MET A 214 10.09 1.65 7.92
C MET A 214 10.86 0.35 8.16
N VAL A 215 10.98 -0.50 7.13
CA VAL A 215 11.80 -1.71 7.21
C VAL A 215 13.19 -1.48 6.63
N SER A 216 14.17 -2.16 7.20
CA SER A 216 15.57 -2.17 6.77
C SER A 216 16.11 -3.59 6.79
N GLY A 217 17.12 -3.88 5.96
CA GLY A 217 17.69 -5.22 5.87
C GLY A 217 18.65 -5.43 4.70
N ASP A 218 19.08 -4.33 4.05
CA ASP A 218 20.04 -4.43 2.94
C ASP A 218 21.33 -5.09 3.39
N ARG A 219 21.77 -6.13 2.66
CA ARG A 219 22.92 -6.99 2.99
C ARG A 219 22.85 -7.65 4.37
N ARG A 220 21.66 -7.76 4.97
CA ARG A 220 21.42 -8.37 6.28
C ARG A 220 20.65 -9.69 6.13
N PRO A 221 20.73 -10.59 7.12
CA PRO A 221 20.10 -11.93 7.02
C PRO A 221 18.57 -11.90 7.14
N TYR A 222 17.99 -10.82 7.64
CA TYR A 222 16.55 -10.67 7.82
C TYR A 222 16.17 -9.17 7.91
N LEU A 223 14.86 -8.89 7.82
CA LEU A 223 14.33 -7.55 7.99
C LEU A 223 14.18 -7.17 9.46
N VAL A 224 14.49 -5.91 9.74
CA VAL A 224 14.17 -5.22 10.99
C VAL A 224 13.31 -3.99 10.70
N ALA A 225 12.61 -3.45 11.69
CA ALA A 225 11.73 -2.31 11.50
C ALA A 225 11.95 -1.20 12.52
N LEU A 226 11.75 0.04 12.09
CA LEU A 226 11.38 1.18 12.94
C LEU A 226 9.86 1.28 12.96
N ILE A 227 9.28 1.41 14.14
CA ILE A 227 7.83 1.49 14.34
C ILE A 227 7.49 2.74 15.13
N VAL A 228 6.57 3.53 14.61
CA VAL A 228 5.92 4.64 15.33
C VAL A 228 4.52 4.18 15.72
N THR A 229 4.17 4.30 16.98
CA THR A 229 2.84 3.92 17.47
C THR A 229 1.81 5.02 17.24
N GLU A 230 0.52 4.64 17.19
CA GLU A 230 -0.59 5.58 17.12
C GLU A 230 -0.78 6.28 18.49
N PRO A 231 -0.53 7.61 18.60
CA PRO A 231 -0.50 8.30 19.89
C PRO A 231 -1.80 8.17 20.70
N GLU A 232 -2.95 8.21 20.02
CA GLU A 232 -4.25 8.10 20.69
C GLU A 232 -4.49 6.72 21.31
N MET A 233 -3.85 5.68 20.78
CA MET A 233 -3.98 4.32 21.31
C MET A 233 -3.06 4.07 22.51
N VAL A 234 -1.90 4.72 22.56
CA VAL A 234 -0.87 4.43 23.55
C VAL A 234 -0.81 5.43 24.71
N LYS A 235 -1.57 6.52 24.67
CA LYS A 235 -1.48 7.64 25.63
C LYS A 235 -1.63 7.25 27.11
N ASP A 236 -2.45 6.21 27.40
CA ASP A 236 -2.73 5.74 28.76
C ASP A 236 -2.08 4.39 29.05
N MET A 237 -1.14 3.93 28.21
CA MET A 237 -0.47 2.62 28.34
C MET A 237 0.93 2.79 28.96
N SER A 238 1.36 1.78 29.72
CA SER A 238 2.75 1.67 30.15
C SER A 238 3.67 1.28 28.99
N GLU A 239 4.96 1.56 29.09
CA GLU A 239 5.95 1.13 28.06
C GLU A 239 5.93 -0.39 27.86
N GLU A 240 5.73 -1.17 28.92
CA GLU A 240 5.64 -2.63 28.86
C GLU A 240 4.40 -3.08 28.10
N ASP A 241 3.24 -2.43 28.30
CA ASP A 241 2.00 -2.74 27.58
C ASP A 241 2.12 -2.35 26.09
N ILE A 242 2.74 -1.21 25.79
CA ILE A 242 3.01 -0.78 24.41
C ILE A 242 3.87 -1.82 23.70
N GLU A 243 5.00 -2.24 24.32
CA GLU A 243 5.89 -3.25 23.74
C GLU A 243 5.15 -4.57 23.48
N LYS A 244 4.30 -5.01 24.40
CA LYS A 244 3.50 -6.22 24.26
C LYS A 244 2.50 -6.12 23.11
N GLU A 245 1.76 -5.03 23.02
CA GLU A 245 0.78 -4.83 21.94
C GLU A 245 1.45 -4.68 20.56
N VAL A 246 2.58 -3.96 20.49
CA VAL A 246 3.37 -3.86 19.25
C VAL A 246 3.93 -5.22 18.85
N SER A 247 4.40 -6.03 19.81
CA SER A 247 4.87 -7.40 19.55
C SER A 247 3.77 -8.28 18.94
N LEU A 248 2.55 -8.21 19.47
CA LEU A 248 1.38 -8.90 18.93
C LEU A 248 1.03 -8.40 17.52
N ALA A 249 1.10 -7.08 17.28
CA ALA A 249 0.87 -6.47 15.98
C ALA A 249 1.89 -6.93 14.93
N VAL A 250 3.18 -6.94 15.27
CA VAL A 250 4.26 -7.45 14.39
C VAL A 250 4.08 -8.93 14.09
N LYS A 251 3.73 -9.74 15.08
CA LYS A 251 3.44 -11.17 14.88
C LYS A 251 2.30 -11.36 13.88
N LYS A 252 1.21 -10.60 14.03
CA LYS A 252 0.04 -10.65 13.14
C LYS A 252 0.37 -10.16 11.73
N ALA A 253 1.16 -9.09 11.59
CA ALA A 253 1.65 -8.62 10.30
C ALA A 253 2.46 -9.70 9.58
N ASN A 254 3.32 -10.41 10.30
CA ASN A 254 4.15 -11.49 9.79
C ASN A 254 3.38 -12.73 9.30
N GLU A 255 2.12 -12.93 9.69
CA GLU A 255 1.30 -14.08 9.24
C GLU A 255 1.05 -14.04 7.73
N ASN A 256 0.97 -12.83 7.14
CA ASN A 256 0.69 -12.62 5.72
C ASN A 256 1.94 -12.38 4.87
N LEU A 257 3.14 -12.45 5.47
CA LEU A 257 4.41 -12.21 4.82
C LEU A 257 5.16 -13.52 4.53
N SER A 258 5.86 -13.55 3.39
CA SER A 258 6.77 -14.64 3.06
C SER A 258 7.93 -14.70 4.05
N GLN A 259 8.66 -15.81 4.10
CA GLN A 259 9.73 -16.02 5.08
C GLN A 259 10.82 -14.94 5.05
N ILE A 260 11.15 -14.45 3.84
CA ILE A 260 12.18 -13.42 3.63
C ILE A 260 11.68 -12.00 3.99
N GLU A 261 10.36 -11.77 3.94
CA GLU A 261 9.73 -10.48 4.26
C GLU A 261 9.40 -10.31 5.75
N LYS A 262 9.54 -11.37 6.57
CA LYS A 262 9.20 -11.31 7.99
C LYS A 262 10.13 -10.40 8.76
N ILE A 263 9.54 -9.51 9.54
CA ILE A 263 10.23 -8.64 10.49
C ILE A 263 10.64 -9.49 11.71
N ARG A 264 11.94 -9.56 11.99
CA ARG A 264 12.48 -10.37 13.09
C ARG A 264 12.70 -9.58 14.36
N GLN A 265 13.07 -8.31 14.22
CA GLN A 265 13.28 -7.39 15.33
C GLN A 265 12.79 -6.01 14.93
N TYR A 266 12.53 -5.16 15.91
CA TYR A 266 12.08 -3.80 15.69
C TYR A 266 12.53 -2.87 16.82
N ILE A 267 12.42 -1.57 16.57
CA ILE A 267 12.58 -0.51 17.55
C ILE A 267 11.32 0.34 17.50
N ILE A 268 10.75 0.60 18.66
CA ILE A 268 9.66 1.59 18.81
C ILE A 268 10.32 2.95 18.98
N ILE A 269 9.92 3.91 18.17
CA ILE A 269 10.39 5.30 18.25
C ILE A 269 9.22 6.22 18.57
N ASN A 270 9.48 7.22 19.42
CA ASN A 270 8.47 8.16 19.90
C ASN A 270 8.24 9.32 18.92
N GLU A 271 9.26 9.68 18.13
CA GLU A 271 9.16 10.77 17.17
C GLU A 271 8.63 10.28 15.85
N PRO A 272 7.44 10.76 15.39
CA PRO A 272 6.90 10.36 14.09
C PRO A 272 7.74 10.94 12.95
N PHE A 273 7.79 10.19 11.84
CA PHE A 273 8.35 10.71 10.59
C PHE A 273 7.47 11.86 10.09
N SER A 274 8.09 12.99 9.75
CA SER A 274 7.38 14.19 9.29
C SER A 274 8.16 14.92 8.19
N THR A 275 7.51 15.90 7.58
CA THR A 275 8.18 16.84 6.66
C THR A 275 9.11 17.77 7.41
N ASP A 276 8.79 18.10 8.65
CA ASP A 276 9.53 19.06 9.47
C ASP A 276 10.89 18.50 9.91
N ASN A 277 10.96 17.21 10.26
CA ASN A 277 12.22 16.54 10.56
C ASN A 277 12.92 15.97 9.31
N GLY A 278 12.38 16.25 8.13
CA GLY A 278 12.95 15.84 6.85
C GLY A 278 12.84 14.36 6.52
N MET A 279 12.17 13.56 7.34
CA MET A 279 12.03 12.10 7.14
C MET A 279 10.91 11.73 6.18
N LEU A 280 10.00 12.67 5.86
CA LEU A 280 9.01 12.54 4.80
C LEU A 280 9.22 13.57 3.70
N THR A 281 8.80 13.21 2.48
CA THR A 281 8.63 14.17 1.39
C THR A 281 7.37 15.01 1.62
N PRO A 282 7.19 16.15 0.91
CA PRO A 282 5.93 16.91 0.93
C PRO A 282 4.70 16.07 0.53
N THR A 283 4.91 14.98 -0.21
CA THR A 283 3.86 14.02 -0.58
C THR A 283 3.72 12.86 0.41
N MET A 284 4.32 12.98 1.62
CA MET A 284 4.23 12.04 2.73
C MET A 284 4.87 10.66 2.46
N LYS A 285 5.84 10.59 1.53
CA LYS A 285 6.63 9.38 1.28
C LYS A 285 7.88 9.36 2.16
N LEU A 286 8.29 8.17 2.63
CA LEU A 286 9.49 7.98 3.45
C LEU A 286 10.75 8.43 2.67
N ARG A 287 11.59 9.19 3.33
CA ARG A 287 12.95 9.50 2.88
C ARG A 287 13.94 8.58 3.60
N ARG A 288 14.02 7.35 3.10
CA ARG A 288 14.78 6.25 3.74
C ARG A 288 16.21 6.61 4.08
N HIS A 289 16.91 7.38 3.21
CA HIS A 289 18.28 7.83 3.49
C HIS A 289 18.35 8.71 4.73
N MET A 290 17.42 9.67 4.89
CA MET A 290 17.36 10.53 6.07
C MET A 290 17.04 9.75 7.35
N ILE A 291 16.12 8.79 7.25
CA ILE A 291 15.79 7.94 8.39
C ILE A 291 16.98 7.04 8.76
N ASN A 292 17.70 6.49 7.78
CA ASN A 292 18.88 5.70 8.02
C ASN A 292 20.05 6.52 8.59
N GLU A 293 20.20 7.79 8.23
CA GLU A 293 21.17 8.69 8.85
C GLU A 293 20.90 8.88 10.36
N ASN A 294 19.63 8.94 10.75
CA ASN A 294 19.25 9.16 12.15
C ASN A 294 19.21 7.85 12.98
N TYR A 295 18.75 6.75 12.40
CA TYR A 295 18.47 5.52 13.13
C TYR A 295 19.30 4.31 12.68
N GLY A 296 20.12 4.42 11.64
CA GLY A 296 20.86 3.31 11.07
C GLY A 296 21.75 2.58 12.07
N ALA A 297 22.45 3.31 12.95
CA ALA A 297 23.26 2.71 14.00
C ALA A 297 22.43 1.88 15.00
N GLN A 298 21.21 2.32 15.30
CA GLN A 298 20.30 1.61 16.20
C GLN A 298 19.76 0.34 15.51
N LEU A 299 19.39 0.43 14.23
CA LEU A 299 18.96 -0.73 13.42
C LEU A 299 20.10 -1.77 13.30
N ASP A 300 21.33 -1.33 13.08
CA ASP A 300 22.50 -2.21 13.00
C ASP A 300 22.77 -2.96 14.30
N ASN A 301 22.48 -2.36 15.44
CA ASN A 301 22.65 -3.00 16.75
C ASN A 301 21.67 -4.17 16.97
N LEU A 302 20.52 -4.19 16.28
CA LEU A 302 19.58 -5.31 16.35
C LEU A 302 20.19 -6.61 15.82
N TYR A 303 21.09 -6.53 14.84
CA TYR A 303 21.77 -7.71 14.28
C TYR A 303 22.91 -8.23 15.16
N LYS A 304 23.44 -7.41 16.07
CA LYS A 304 24.58 -7.78 16.95
C LYS A 304 24.15 -8.57 18.19
N LYS A 305 22.89 -8.45 18.62
CA LYS A 305 22.38 -9.11 19.83
C LYS A 305 22.15 -10.62 19.68
N ASN A 306 22.28 -11.17 18.48
CA ASN A 306 22.01 -12.58 18.18
C ASN A 306 23.25 -13.37 17.70
N ASN A 307 24.45 -12.84 17.92
CA ASN A 307 25.73 -13.57 17.70
C ASN A 307 26.33 -14.05 19.00
#